data_bd1fa5cb217f0b717c484d9b416a5246
#
_entry.id   bd1fa5cb217f0b717c484d9b416a5246
#
_cell.length_a   1.000
_cell.length_b   1.000
_cell.length_c   1.000
_cell.angle_alpha   90.00
_cell.angle_beta   90.00
_cell.angle_gamma   90.00
#
_symmetry.space_group_name_H-M   'P 1'
#
loop_
_entity.id
_entity.type
_entity.pdbx_description
1 polymer ?
#
loop_
_entity_poly.entity_id
_entity_poly.type
_entity_poly.pdbx_seq_one_letter_code
_entity_poly.pdbx_strand_id
1 'polypeptide(L)'
;VYFFCPLLTWIVILFAALCVLFVVLPSKPVPKFTFGQIDNIAHQGGNLEQPDATFVAFDAASELNVDVLEMDVHLSKDGHLIVMHDRRVDRTTDGEGAIQDLTLAEIQQLDAAYWWPYHTNKDVEKHKVPDDMTFPYRGKGLSIPTLNEMFQRYPHHRFVIELKDDTEELRSALLEMIGQYNRWDHVLIASFYASTLKEVRKIAPRAQTYAAGGEIRLFYILHMLHLEKLFPYDIDAFAIPMTSGGLNLATKRFVEAAHNAGMLVHYWTINDEDDMTALMGIGADGLMTDYPSVLQKLTQGQ
;
A
#
# COMPACT_ATOMS: atom_id res chain seq x y z
N VAL A 1 -36.14 42.60 31.85
CA VAL A 1 -34.66 42.58 31.83
C VAL A 1 -34.27 41.16 31.35
N TYR A 2 -33.80 41.03 30.09
CA TYR A 2 -33.31 39.77 29.54
C TYR A 2 -31.90 39.56 30.06
N PHE A 3 -31.69 38.62 30.97
CA PHE A 3 -30.37 38.14 31.32
C PHE A 3 -29.80 37.33 30.13
N PHE A 4 -29.00 37.96 29.31
CA PHE A 4 -28.19 37.23 28.35
C PHE A 4 -27.17 36.36 29.11
N CYS A 5 -27.32 35.03 28.98
CA CYS A 5 -26.41 34.09 29.60
C CYS A 5 -25.04 34.22 28.90
N PRO A 6 -23.99 34.72 29.57
CA PRO A 6 -22.68 34.94 28.92
C PRO A 6 -22.11 33.65 28.34
N LEU A 7 -22.47 32.49 28.88
CA LEU A 7 -22.08 31.18 28.38
C LEU A 7 -22.63 30.93 26.97
N LEU A 8 -23.91 31.28 26.73
CA LEU A 8 -24.55 31.11 25.41
C LEU A 8 -23.87 31.99 24.35
N THR A 9 -23.48 33.20 24.73
CA THR A 9 -22.74 34.12 23.83
C THR A 9 -21.39 33.57 23.43
N TRP A 10 -20.65 33.02 24.39
CA TRP A 10 -19.36 32.41 24.10
C TRP A 10 -19.49 31.15 23.22
N ILE A 11 -20.54 30.32 23.43
CA ILE A 11 -20.82 29.15 22.58
C ILE A 11 -21.10 29.60 21.12
N VAL A 12 -21.93 30.64 20.96
CA VAL A 12 -22.23 31.18 19.61
C VAL A 12 -20.99 31.77 18.93
N ILE A 13 -20.18 32.53 19.68
CA ILE A 13 -18.92 33.08 19.14
C ILE A 13 -17.93 31.95 18.75
N LEU A 14 -17.79 30.92 19.59
CA LEU A 14 -16.94 29.78 19.32
C LEU A 14 -17.44 29.02 18.09
N PHE A 15 -18.74 28.81 17.97
CA PHE A 15 -19.36 28.16 16.81
C PHE A 15 -19.20 28.99 15.53
N ALA A 16 -19.40 30.32 15.61
CA ALA A 16 -19.16 31.21 14.48
C ALA A 16 -17.68 31.25 14.06
N ALA A 17 -16.76 31.27 15.02
CA ALA A 17 -15.32 31.19 14.76
C ALA A 17 -14.93 29.84 14.13
N LEU A 18 -15.52 28.73 14.59
CA LEU A 18 -15.35 27.43 13.96
C LEU A 18 -15.90 27.42 12.52
N CYS A 19 -17.08 27.98 12.29
CA CYS A 19 -17.67 28.08 10.94
C CYS A 19 -16.81 28.92 9.99
N VAL A 20 -16.27 30.05 10.47
CA VAL A 20 -15.34 30.88 9.69
C VAL A 20 -14.03 30.12 9.39
N LEU A 21 -13.49 29.41 10.38
CA LEU A 21 -12.30 28.56 10.19
C LEU A 21 -12.55 27.49 9.12
N PHE A 22 -13.74 26.88 9.13
CA PHE A 22 -14.16 25.89 8.12
C PHE A 22 -14.24 26.43 6.69
N VAL A 23 -14.64 27.70 6.54
CA VAL A 23 -14.78 28.35 5.22
C VAL A 23 -13.43 28.85 4.69
N VAL A 24 -12.51 29.23 5.59
CA VAL A 24 -11.23 29.91 5.24
C VAL A 24 -10.06 28.92 5.09
N LEU A 25 -10.18 27.69 5.63
CA LEU A 25 -9.11 26.71 5.46
C LEU A 25 -8.98 26.34 3.96
N PRO A 26 -7.80 26.58 3.34
CA PRO A 26 -7.59 26.21 1.97
C PRO A 26 -7.74 24.68 1.83
N SER A 27 -8.34 24.24 0.71
CA SER A 27 -8.26 22.86 0.31
C SER A 27 -6.79 22.47 0.12
N LYS A 28 -6.38 21.31 0.60
CA LYS A 28 -5.04 20.79 0.31
C LYS A 28 -4.87 20.64 -1.20
N PRO A 29 -3.65 20.80 -1.72
CA PRO A 29 -3.40 20.53 -3.14
C PRO A 29 -3.81 19.11 -3.45
N VAL A 30 -4.36 18.91 -4.65
CA VAL A 30 -4.70 17.59 -5.18
C VAL A 30 -3.43 16.73 -5.21
N PRO A 31 -3.45 15.48 -4.76
CA PRO A 31 -2.31 14.58 -4.83
C PRO A 31 -1.73 14.52 -6.24
N LYS A 32 -0.43 14.30 -6.36
CA LYS A 32 0.28 14.20 -7.65
C LYS A 32 -0.13 12.95 -8.46
N PHE A 33 -0.76 11.96 -7.82
CA PHE A 33 -1.43 10.86 -8.50
C PHE A 33 -2.73 11.36 -9.14
N THR A 34 -2.95 11.03 -10.39
CA THR A 34 -4.09 11.52 -11.17
C THR A 34 -5.39 10.87 -10.70
N PHE A 35 -6.37 11.70 -10.35
CA PHE A 35 -7.76 11.27 -10.19
C PHE A 35 -8.37 10.98 -11.57
N GLY A 36 -9.17 9.93 -11.68
CA GLY A 36 -10.06 9.74 -12.84
C GLY A 36 -10.05 8.38 -13.49
N GLN A 37 -9.04 7.56 -13.23
CA GLN A 37 -9.07 6.12 -13.51
C GLN A 37 -8.67 5.37 -12.25
N ILE A 38 -9.33 4.25 -11.99
CA ILE A 38 -8.97 3.42 -10.86
C ILE A 38 -7.63 2.73 -11.12
N ASP A 39 -6.68 2.88 -10.21
CA ASP A 39 -5.39 2.23 -10.30
C ASP A 39 -5.52 0.72 -10.06
N ASN A 40 -5.09 -0.08 -11.03
CA ASN A 40 -4.88 -1.50 -10.85
C ASN A 40 -3.53 -1.71 -10.16
N ILE A 41 -3.58 -2.05 -8.86
CA ILE A 41 -2.39 -2.25 -8.03
C ILE A 41 -2.15 -3.75 -7.87
N ALA A 42 -1.14 -4.29 -8.57
CA ALA A 42 -0.81 -5.71 -8.53
C ALA A 42 -0.10 -6.05 -7.22
N HIS A 43 -0.83 -6.63 -6.27
CA HIS A 43 -0.33 -7.04 -4.95
C HIS A 43 0.72 -8.14 -5.10
N GLN A 44 1.97 -7.84 -4.72
CA GLN A 44 3.14 -8.72 -4.89
C GLN A 44 3.32 -9.22 -6.35
N GLY A 45 2.86 -8.42 -7.33
CA GLY A 45 2.84 -8.78 -8.74
C GLY A 45 1.62 -9.58 -9.21
N GLY A 46 0.62 -9.82 -8.34
CA GLY A 46 -0.56 -10.67 -8.61
C GLY A 46 -0.37 -12.10 -8.11
N ASN A 47 -0.24 -12.24 -6.80
CA ASN A 47 0.28 -13.46 -6.14
C ASN A 47 -0.63 -14.71 -6.25
N LEU A 48 -1.89 -14.57 -6.66
CA LEU A 48 -2.77 -15.71 -6.93
C LEU A 48 -2.79 -16.11 -8.42
N GLU A 49 -2.23 -15.29 -9.30
CA GLU A 49 -2.07 -15.61 -10.73
C GLU A 49 -0.66 -16.11 -11.05
N GLN A 50 0.35 -15.62 -10.32
CA GLN A 50 1.77 -15.94 -10.51
C GLN A 50 2.50 -16.03 -9.15
N PRO A 51 3.72 -16.63 -9.10
CA PRO A 51 4.48 -16.72 -7.86
C PRO A 51 4.78 -15.35 -7.26
N ASP A 52 4.33 -15.13 -6.02
CA ASP A 52 4.44 -13.86 -5.29
C ASP A 52 5.88 -13.30 -5.27
N ALA A 53 5.99 -11.99 -5.47
CA ALA A 53 7.23 -11.23 -5.40
C ALA A 53 8.37 -11.77 -6.30
N THR A 54 8.04 -12.39 -7.44
CA THR A 54 9.02 -12.84 -8.44
C THR A 54 8.94 -12.00 -9.71
N PHE A 55 10.00 -12.03 -10.54
CA PHE A 55 9.95 -11.40 -11.86
C PHE A 55 8.86 -11.98 -12.76
N VAL A 56 8.49 -13.24 -12.59
CA VAL A 56 7.39 -13.85 -13.35
C VAL A 56 6.07 -13.13 -13.05
N ALA A 57 5.80 -12.84 -11.77
CA ALA A 57 4.60 -12.11 -11.38
C ALA A 57 4.63 -10.65 -11.87
N PHE A 58 5.74 -9.95 -11.63
CA PHE A 58 5.85 -8.54 -12.04
C PHE A 58 5.88 -8.36 -13.56
N ASP A 59 6.48 -9.28 -14.32
CA ASP A 59 6.43 -9.26 -15.79
C ASP A 59 5.00 -9.46 -16.29
N ALA A 60 4.28 -10.45 -15.76
CA ALA A 60 2.88 -10.68 -16.12
C ALA A 60 2.00 -9.47 -15.80
N ALA A 61 2.17 -8.85 -14.62
CA ALA A 61 1.46 -7.62 -14.26
C ALA A 61 1.83 -6.46 -15.21
N SER A 62 3.10 -6.31 -15.55
CA SER A 62 3.57 -5.29 -16.51
C SER A 62 3.00 -5.50 -17.91
N GLU A 63 2.93 -6.75 -18.39
CA GLU A 63 2.34 -7.10 -19.70
C GLU A 63 0.83 -6.82 -19.73
N LEU A 64 0.14 -6.94 -18.60
CA LEU A 64 -1.26 -6.54 -18.44
C LEU A 64 -1.44 -5.02 -18.45
N ASN A 65 -0.37 -4.24 -18.42
CA ASN A 65 -0.36 -2.79 -18.25
C ASN A 65 -1.08 -2.34 -16.97
N VAL A 66 -0.80 -2.99 -15.85
CA VAL A 66 -1.28 -2.52 -14.53
C VAL A 66 -0.67 -1.14 -14.23
N ASP A 67 -1.37 -0.35 -13.43
CA ASP A 67 -0.95 1.02 -13.13
C ASP A 67 0.19 1.07 -12.09
N VAL A 68 0.17 0.14 -11.14
CA VAL A 68 1.08 0.13 -9.99
C VAL A 68 1.52 -1.30 -9.68
N LEU A 69 2.82 -1.48 -9.48
CA LEU A 69 3.40 -2.71 -8.92
C LEU A 69 3.57 -2.53 -7.41
N GLU A 70 2.91 -3.37 -6.63
CA GLU A 70 3.07 -3.35 -5.18
C GLU A 70 4.07 -4.43 -4.75
N MET A 71 4.88 -4.10 -3.75
CA MET A 71 5.88 -4.99 -3.17
C MET A 71 6.25 -4.62 -1.75
N ASP A 72 6.76 -5.62 -1.04
CA ASP A 72 7.28 -5.52 0.32
C ASP A 72 8.81 -5.58 0.30
N VAL A 73 9.47 -4.85 1.18
CA VAL A 73 10.93 -4.87 1.26
C VAL A 73 11.46 -5.13 2.66
N HIS A 74 12.52 -5.93 2.69
CA HIS A 74 13.37 -6.18 3.85
C HIS A 74 14.83 -5.86 3.52
N LEU A 75 15.67 -5.76 4.56
CA LEU A 75 17.10 -5.57 4.39
C LEU A 75 17.84 -6.90 4.59
N SER A 76 18.71 -7.29 3.65
CA SER A 76 19.61 -8.42 3.81
C SER A 76 20.73 -8.11 4.82
N LYS A 77 21.45 -9.14 5.26
CA LYS A 77 22.59 -9.01 6.16
C LYS A 77 23.66 -8.02 5.68
N ASP A 78 23.87 -7.94 4.38
CA ASP A 78 24.85 -7.10 3.70
C ASP A 78 24.24 -5.82 3.09
N GLY A 79 23.00 -5.45 3.51
CA GLY A 79 22.42 -4.14 3.26
C GLY A 79 21.69 -3.97 1.93
N HIS A 80 21.32 -5.06 1.25
CA HIS A 80 20.49 -4.99 0.04
C HIS A 80 18.99 -5.00 0.35
N LEU A 81 18.21 -4.20 -0.40
CA LEU A 81 16.75 -4.22 -0.32
C LEU A 81 16.20 -5.41 -1.09
N ILE A 82 15.66 -6.38 -0.38
CA ILE A 82 15.12 -7.64 -0.90
C ILE A 82 13.61 -7.52 -1.03
N VAL A 83 13.07 -7.88 -2.19
CA VAL A 83 11.63 -7.86 -2.45
C VAL A 83 11.01 -9.18 -2.01
N MET A 84 10.39 -9.19 -0.86
CA MET A 84 9.72 -10.35 -0.28
C MET A 84 8.74 -9.90 0.81
N HIS A 85 7.59 -10.57 0.89
CA HIS A 85 6.57 -10.25 1.91
C HIS A 85 7.00 -10.68 3.32
N ASP A 86 7.46 -11.92 3.45
CA ASP A 86 7.77 -12.51 4.75
C ASP A 86 9.18 -12.12 5.21
N ARG A 87 9.39 -12.02 6.52
CA ARG A 87 10.72 -11.80 7.12
C ARG A 87 11.66 -12.99 6.94
N ARG A 88 11.11 -14.15 6.60
CA ARG A 88 11.83 -15.41 6.43
C ARG A 88 11.58 -15.96 5.03
N VAL A 89 12.59 -16.59 4.48
CA VAL A 89 12.54 -17.16 3.13
C VAL A 89 11.76 -18.49 3.06
N ASP A 90 11.38 -19.05 4.19
CA ASP A 90 10.91 -20.45 4.35
C ASP A 90 9.60 -20.75 3.62
N ARG A 91 8.69 -19.75 3.50
CA ARG A 91 7.35 -20.00 2.94
C ARG A 91 7.38 -20.21 1.43
N THR A 92 8.14 -19.42 0.71
CA THR A 92 8.11 -19.39 -0.76
C THR A 92 9.28 -20.10 -1.42
N THR A 93 10.37 -20.33 -0.66
CA THR A 93 11.61 -20.88 -1.21
C THR A 93 11.92 -22.30 -0.70
N ASP A 94 12.96 -22.90 -1.27
CA ASP A 94 13.55 -24.17 -0.80
C ASP A 94 14.51 -23.98 0.38
N GLY A 95 14.81 -22.73 0.78
CA GLY A 95 15.68 -22.41 1.90
C GLY A 95 14.96 -22.14 3.21
N GLU A 96 15.76 -21.80 4.24
CA GLU A 96 15.30 -21.45 5.58
C GLU A 96 16.12 -20.29 6.13
N GLY A 97 15.52 -19.44 6.97
CA GLY A 97 16.20 -18.37 7.68
C GLY A 97 15.53 -17.00 7.52
N ALA A 98 15.94 -16.07 8.39
CA ALA A 98 15.47 -14.69 8.27
C ALA A 98 16.31 -13.94 7.22
N ILE A 99 15.67 -13.09 6.42
CA ILE A 99 16.32 -12.29 5.37
C ILE A 99 17.48 -11.46 5.93
N GLN A 100 17.30 -10.86 7.11
CA GLN A 100 18.33 -10.07 7.79
C GLN A 100 19.59 -10.86 8.18
N ASP A 101 19.52 -12.18 8.23
CA ASP A 101 20.64 -13.06 8.61
C ASP A 101 21.36 -13.64 7.39
N LEU A 102 20.81 -13.44 6.18
CA LEU A 102 21.32 -13.94 4.91
C LEU A 102 21.91 -12.79 4.07
N THR A 103 23.01 -13.06 3.41
CA THR A 103 23.57 -12.15 2.40
C THR A 103 22.78 -12.23 1.10
N LEU A 104 22.89 -11.21 0.24
CA LEU A 104 22.28 -11.23 -1.09
C LEU A 104 22.69 -12.47 -1.89
N ALA A 105 23.98 -12.85 -1.83
CA ALA A 105 24.48 -14.02 -2.54
C ALA A 105 23.85 -15.33 -2.08
N GLU A 106 23.54 -15.48 -0.78
CA GLU A 106 22.82 -16.62 -0.22
C GLU A 106 21.35 -16.60 -0.65
N ILE A 107 20.69 -15.45 -0.58
CA ILE A 107 19.29 -15.26 -0.97
C ILE A 107 19.08 -15.58 -2.46
N GLN A 108 19.98 -15.15 -3.33
CA GLN A 108 19.89 -15.39 -4.78
C GLN A 108 20.13 -16.85 -5.22
N GLN A 109 20.60 -17.71 -4.31
CA GLN A 109 20.71 -19.16 -4.59
C GLN A 109 19.39 -19.91 -4.35
N LEU A 110 18.40 -19.26 -3.72
CA LEU A 110 17.12 -19.87 -3.35
C LEU A 110 16.17 -19.91 -4.56
N ASP A 111 15.39 -20.97 -4.66
CA ASP A 111 14.31 -21.09 -5.64
C ASP A 111 13.06 -20.37 -5.11
N ALA A 112 12.80 -19.16 -5.60
CA ALA A 112 11.79 -18.24 -5.08
C ALA A 112 10.34 -18.73 -5.23
N ALA A 113 10.08 -19.67 -6.13
CA ALA A 113 8.72 -20.19 -6.38
C ALA A 113 8.60 -21.69 -6.04
N TYR A 114 9.45 -22.18 -5.16
CA TYR A 114 9.56 -23.62 -4.86
C TYR A 114 8.25 -24.27 -4.41
N TRP A 115 7.43 -23.51 -3.64
CA TRP A 115 6.17 -24.01 -3.08
C TRP A 115 4.92 -23.50 -3.80
N TRP A 116 5.04 -22.62 -4.78
CA TRP A 116 3.87 -22.09 -5.50
C TRP A 116 3.19 -23.19 -6.34
N PRO A 117 1.83 -23.30 -6.36
CA PRO A 117 0.82 -22.39 -5.80
C PRO A 117 0.39 -22.73 -4.36
N TYR A 118 1.06 -23.63 -3.68
CA TYR A 118 0.61 -24.15 -2.37
C TYR A 118 0.63 -23.10 -1.25
N HIS A 119 1.56 -22.17 -1.27
CA HIS A 119 1.78 -21.18 -0.20
C HIS A 119 1.23 -19.79 -0.47
N THR A 120 0.13 -19.68 -1.19
CA THR A 120 -0.63 -18.43 -1.26
C THR A 120 -1.25 -18.02 0.09
N ASN A 121 -1.32 -18.97 1.07
CA ASN A 121 -1.90 -18.72 2.39
C ASN A 121 -0.84 -18.90 3.50
N LYS A 122 -0.69 -17.89 4.39
CA LYS A 122 0.33 -17.81 5.45
C LYS A 122 0.29 -18.95 6.48
N ASP A 123 -0.84 -19.65 6.58
CA ASP A 123 -1.11 -20.64 7.62
C ASP A 123 -0.86 -22.09 7.19
N VAL A 124 -0.21 -22.30 6.04
CA VAL A 124 -0.05 -23.64 5.51
C VAL A 124 1.23 -24.30 6.05
N GLU A 125 1.04 -25.34 6.85
CA GLU A 125 2.14 -26.18 7.32
C GLU A 125 2.73 -26.99 6.14
N LYS A 126 4.03 -26.86 5.88
CA LYS A 126 4.79 -27.59 4.83
C LYS A 126 4.53 -29.12 4.81
N HIS A 127 4.04 -29.67 5.93
CA HIS A 127 3.78 -31.10 6.09
C HIS A 127 2.42 -31.58 5.57
N LYS A 128 1.59 -30.67 5.03
CA LYS A 128 0.23 -30.97 4.56
C LYS A 128 0.05 -30.82 3.06
N VAL A 129 1.16 -30.76 2.31
CA VAL A 129 1.11 -30.69 0.85
C VAL A 129 0.37 -31.93 0.32
N PRO A 130 -0.69 -31.78 -0.49
CA PRO A 130 -1.34 -32.90 -1.15
C PRO A 130 -0.38 -33.67 -2.04
N ASP A 131 -0.45 -35.01 -2.01
CA ASP A 131 0.46 -35.88 -2.78
C ASP A 131 0.36 -35.68 -4.31
N ASP A 132 -0.79 -35.23 -4.78
CA ASP A 132 -1.08 -34.96 -6.20
C ASP A 132 -0.79 -33.50 -6.65
N MET A 133 -0.28 -32.65 -5.76
CA MET A 133 0.01 -31.25 -6.08
C MET A 133 1.22 -31.13 -7.00
N THR A 134 1.07 -30.32 -8.04
CA THR A 134 2.16 -29.96 -8.95
C THR A 134 2.73 -28.59 -8.63
N PHE A 135 4.05 -28.45 -8.79
CA PHE A 135 4.78 -27.21 -8.55
C PHE A 135 5.44 -26.76 -9.87
N PRO A 136 4.73 -25.95 -10.68
CA PRO A 136 5.14 -25.68 -12.05
C PRO A 136 6.44 -24.86 -12.16
N TYR A 137 6.81 -24.14 -11.11
CA TYR A 137 8.00 -23.29 -11.09
C TYR A 137 9.18 -23.88 -10.31
N ARG A 138 8.97 -24.96 -9.57
CA ARG A 138 10.03 -25.64 -8.81
C ARG A 138 11.20 -26.03 -9.70
N GLY A 139 12.41 -25.65 -9.32
CA GLY A 139 13.63 -25.97 -10.07
C GLY A 139 13.79 -25.18 -11.38
N LYS A 140 13.03 -24.10 -11.57
CA LYS A 140 13.17 -23.21 -12.74
C LYS A 140 14.22 -22.13 -12.57
N GLY A 141 14.85 -22.03 -11.40
CA GLY A 141 15.88 -21.03 -11.10
C GLY A 141 15.33 -19.62 -10.96
N LEU A 142 14.10 -19.48 -10.43
CA LEU A 142 13.55 -18.16 -10.13
C LEU A 142 14.23 -17.61 -8.88
N SER A 143 14.88 -16.46 -9.01
CA SER A 143 15.51 -15.77 -7.88
C SER A 143 14.60 -14.75 -7.24
N ILE A 144 14.86 -14.44 -5.97
CA ILE A 144 14.21 -13.36 -5.24
C ILE A 144 14.76 -12.02 -5.77
N PRO A 145 13.90 -11.09 -6.23
CA PRO A 145 14.35 -9.80 -6.74
C PRO A 145 14.90 -8.89 -5.64
N THR A 146 15.81 -8.01 -6.02
CA THR A 146 16.16 -6.81 -5.26
C THR A 146 15.35 -5.61 -5.74
N LEU A 147 15.14 -4.60 -4.89
CA LEU A 147 14.50 -3.35 -5.32
C LEU A 147 15.31 -2.63 -6.41
N ASN A 148 16.62 -2.76 -6.39
CA ASN A 148 17.50 -2.22 -7.43
C ASN A 148 17.16 -2.81 -8.81
N GLU A 149 17.01 -4.13 -8.90
CA GLU A 149 16.61 -4.82 -10.13
C GLU A 149 15.18 -4.43 -10.55
N MET A 150 14.26 -4.25 -9.60
CA MET A 150 12.90 -3.79 -9.88
C MET A 150 12.89 -2.41 -10.55
N PHE A 151 13.63 -1.44 -10.02
CA PHE A 151 13.70 -0.11 -10.60
C PHE A 151 14.39 -0.08 -11.98
N GLN A 152 15.36 -0.96 -12.22
CA GLN A 152 15.98 -1.11 -13.53
C GLN A 152 15.05 -1.77 -14.56
N ARG A 153 14.33 -2.81 -14.15
CA ARG A 153 13.47 -3.58 -15.05
C ARG A 153 12.16 -2.86 -15.41
N TYR A 154 11.61 -2.10 -14.46
CA TYR A 154 10.33 -1.41 -14.62
C TYR A 154 10.49 0.13 -14.47
N PRO A 155 11.27 0.79 -15.35
CA PRO A 155 11.64 2.20 -15.19
C PRO A 155 10.46 3.16 -15.31
N HIS A 156 9.33 2.75 -15.87
CA HIS A 156 8.17 3.60 -16.13
C HIS A 156 6.96 3.30 -15.21
N HIS A 157 7.00 2.22 -14.44
CA HIS A 157 5.92 1.87 -13.52
C HIS A 157 5.93 2.73 -12.27
N ARG A 158 4.73 2.92 -11.71
CA ARG A 158 4.58 3.41 -10.33
C ARG A 158 4.68 2.22 -9.39
N PHE A 159 5.08 2.50 -8.15
CA PHE A 159 5.27 1.48 -7.13
C PHE A 159 4.57 1.84 -5.84
N VAL A 160 3.99 0.85 -5.19
CA VAL A 160 3.74 0.86 -3.75
C VAL A 160 4.81 -0.01 -3.10
N ILE A 161 5.54 0.54 -2.12
CA ILE A 161 6.63 -0.18 -1.45
C ILE A 161 6.37 -0.17 0.05
N GLU A 162 6.09 -1.36 0.62
CA GLU A 162 5.91 -1.52 2.07
C GLU A 162 7.24 -1.78 2.77
N LEU A 163 7.57 -0.93 3.73
CA LEU A 163 8.66 -1.18 4.70
C LEU A 163 8.18 -2.13 5.78
N LYS A 164 8.70 -3.36 5.79
CA LYS A 164 8.25 -4.44 6.70
C LYS A 164 8.87 -4.38 8.08
N ASP A 165 9.89 -3.55 8.29
CA ASP A 165 10.59 -3.38 9.57
C ASP A 165 10.73 -1.91 9.92
N ASP A 166 10.74 -1.60 11.24
CA ASP A 166 10.92 -0.24 11.77
C ASP A 166 12.39 0.00 12.16
N THR A 167 13.29 -0.05 11.17
CA THR A 167 14.71 0.22 11.36
C THR A 167 15.16 1.46 10.58
N GLU A 168 16.17 2.17 11.10
CA GLU A 168 16.73 3.35 10.41
C GLU A 168 17.42 2.94 9.12
N GLU A 169 18.11 1.81 9.14
CA GLU A 169 18.86 1.26 8.00
C GLU A 169 17.94 0.98 6.82
N LEU A 170 16.79 0.30 7.06
CA LEU A 170 15.82 0.00 6.01
C LEU A 170 15.22 1.28 5.42
N ARG A 171 14.83 2.25 6.26
CA ARG A 171 14.30 3.55 5.82
C ARG A 171 15.32 4.32 4.98
N SER A 172 16.57 4.40 5.46
CA SER A 172 17.65 5.12 4.79
C SER A 172 17.98 4.49 3.43
N ALA A 173 18.09 3.17 3.37
CA ALA A 173 18.36 2.43 2.13
C ALA A 173 17.26 2.66 1.08
N LEU A 174 15.97 2.62 1.49
CA LEU A 174 14.86 2.90 0.58
C LEU A 174 14.90 4.33 0.04
N LEU A 175 15.03 5.33 0.93
CA LEU A 175 15.03 6.75 0.54
C LEU A 175 16.23 7.09 -0.35
N GLU A 176 17.39 6.51 -0.07
CA GLU A 176 18.58 6.66 -0.91
C GLU A 176 18.35 6.09 -2.31
N MET A 177 17.79 4.87 -2.41
CA MET A 177 17.50 4.22 -3.69
C MET A 177 16.46 4.98 -4.50
N ILE A 178 15.37 5.46 -3.87
CA ILE A 178 14.39 6.34 -4.53
C ILE A 178 15.06 7.61 -5.07
N GLY A 179 16.00 8.17 -4.31
CA GLY A 179 16.78 9.35 -4.73
C GLY A 179 17.71 9.05 -5.89
N GLN A 180 18.46 7.96 -5.85
CA GLN A 180 19.40 7.53 -6.91
C GLN A 180 18.68 7.34 -8.24
N TYR A 181 17.50 6.73 -8.24
CA TYR A 181 16.69 6.50 -9.43
C TYR A 181 15.75 7.65 -9.79
N ASN A 182 15.74 8.72 -8.97
CA ASN A 182 14.82 9.87 -9.11
C ASN A 182 13.34 9.45 -9.19
N ARG A 183 12.91 8.54 -8.31
CA ARG A 183 11.57 7.91 -8.36
C ARG A 183 10.56 8.53 -7.38
N TRP A 184 10.82 9.72 -6.85
CA TRP A 184 9.98 10.38 -5.83
C TRP A 184 8.51 10.55 -6.22
N ASP A 185 8.25 10.81 -7.50
CA ASP A 185 6.88 10.98 -8.01
C ASP A 185 6.24 9.66 -8.47
N HIS A 186 6.95 8.52 -8.32
CA HIS A 186 6.53 7.20 -8.78
C HIS A 186 6.48 6.15 -7.66
N VAL A 187 6.79 6.52 -6.42
CA VAL A 187 6.80 5.60 -5.28
C VAL A 187 5.91 6.14 -4.18
N LEU A 188 4.95 5.32 -3.75
CA LEU A 188 4.10 5.53 -2.59
C LEU A 188 4.55 4.56 -1.49
N ILE A 189 5.02 5.10 -0.37
CA ILE A 189 5.63 4.32 0.71
C ILE A 189 4.56 3.88 1.70
N ALA A 190 4.53 2.60 2.02
CA ALA A 190 3.67 1.97 3.01
C ALA A 190 4.48 1.45 4.21
N SER A 191 3.85 1.39 5.37
CA SER A 191 4.30 0.61 6.52
C SER A 191 3.20 0.47 7.56
N PHE A 192 3.13 -0.67 8.22
CA PHE A 192 2.29 -0.82 9.42
C PHE A 192 2.87 -0.13 10.66
N TYR A 193 4.14 0.27 10.63
CA TYR A 193 4.78 1.03 11.69
C TYR A 193 4.58 2.53 11.51
N ALA A 194 3.75 3.14 12.37
CA ALA A 194 3.49 4.58 12.34
C ALA A 194 4.77 5.43 12.54
N SER A 195 5.72 4.94 13.34
CA SER A 195 7.05 5.53 13.53
C SER A 195 7.82 5.63 12.23
N THR A 196 7.82 4.56 11.44
CA THR A 196 8.48 4.50 10.13
C THR A 196 7.97 5.59 9.20
N LEU A 197 6.65 5.69 8.99
CA LEU A 197 6.06 6.71 8.09
C LEU A 197 6.29 8.13 8.59
N LYS A 198 6.23 8.35 9.90
CA LYS A 198 6.53 9.65 10.51
C LYS A 198 7.98 10.08 10.26
N GLU A 199 8.94 9.18 10.46
CA GLU A 199 10.36 9.50 10.21
C GLU A 199 10.66 9.64 8.72
N VAL A 200 10.03 8.85 7.84
CA VAL A 200 10.13 9.03 6.38
C VAL A 200 9.71 10.45 5.96
N ARG A 201 8.53 10.92 6.39
CA ARG A 201 8.04 12.27 6.07
C ARG A 201 8.93 13.37 6.64
N LYS A 202 9.53 13.16 7.80
CA LYS A 202 10.46 14.11 8.44
C LYS A 202 11.78 14.20 7.69
N ILE A 203 12.36 13.07 7.27
CA ILE A 203 13.66 13.00 6.57
C ILE A 203 13.51 13.43 5.11
N ALA A 204 12.43 12.98 4.46
CA ALA A 204 12.15 13.24 3.05
C ALA A 204 10.73 13.80 2.86
N PRO A 205 10.49 15.10 3.11
CA PRO A 205 9.15 15.71 3.01
C PRO A 205 8.50 15.62 1.63
N ARG A 206 9.26 15.29 0.59
CA ARG A 206 8.76 15.05 -0.78
C ARG A 206 8.32 13.61 -1.02
N ALA A 207 8.63 12.69 -0.11
CA ALA A 207 8.23 11.30 -0.24
C ALA A 207 6.71 11.17 -0.06
N GLN A 208 6.07 10.44 -0.96
CA GLN A 208 4.65 10.17 -0.88
C GLN A 208 4.42 8.96 0.04
N THR A 209 3.43 9.06 0.92
CA THR A 209 3.19 8.00 1.91
C THR A 209 1.71 7.70 2.08
N TYR A 210 1.41 6.44 2.39
CA TYR A 210 0.13 6.08 2.98
C TYR A 210 -0.01 6.62 4.41
N ALA A 211 -1.25 6.72 4.84
CA ALA A 211 -1.60 6.98 6.23
C ALA A 211 -1.26 5.81 7.14
N ALA A 212 -0.74 6.10 8.33
CA ALA A 212 -0.63 5.11 9.40
C ALA A 212 -2.00 4.83 10.04
N GLY A 213 -2.16 3.64 10.66
CA GLY A 213 -3.44 3.22 11.23
C GLY A 213 -4.04 4.19 12.28
N GLY A 214 -3.19 4.91 13.03
CA GLY A 214 -3.64 5.96 13.95
C GLY A 214 -4.21 7.19 13.25
N GLU A 215 -3.61 7.55 12.11
CA GLU A 215 -4.02 8.67 11.25
C GLU A 215 -5.35 8.34 10.56
N ILE A 216 -5.52 7.11 10.06
CA ILE A 216 -6.79 6.61 9.49
C ILE A 216 -7.91 6.70 10.53
N ARG A 217 -7.65 6.25 11.77
CA ARG A 217 -8.65 6.32 12.85
C ARG A 217 -9.04 7.76 13.18
N LEU A 218 -8.07 8.67 13.26
CA LEU A 218 -8.36 10.08 13.50
C LEU A 218 -9.17 10.67 12.35
N PHE A 219 -8.80 10.41 11.10
CA PHE A 219 -9.58 10.86 9.95
C PHE A 219 -11.02 10.35 9.99
N TYR A 220 -11.22 9.07 10.31
CA TYR A 220 -12.54 8.48 10.43
C TYR A 220 -13.39 9.16 11.51
N ILE A 221 -12.81 9.47 12.69
CA ILE A 221 -13.50 10.20 13.76
C ILE A 221 -13.92 11.60 13.28
N LEU A 222 -13.01 12.33 12.65
CA LEU A 222 -13.31 13.64 12.08
C LEU A 222 -14.38 13.56 10.99
N HIS A 223 -14.31 12.54 10.14
CA HIS A 223 -15.33 12.25 9.12
C HIS A 223 -16.71 12.02 9.72
N MET A 224 -16.82 11.23 10.78
CA MET A 224 -18.10 11.01 11.49
C MET A 224 -18.68 12.30 12.08
N LEU A 225 -17.83 13.27 12.42
CA LEU A 225 -18.20 14.57 12.96
C LEU A 225 -18.35 15.67 11.90
N HIS A 226 -18.11 15.38 10.61
CA HIS A 226 -18.04 16.36 9.51
C HIS A 226 -16.94 17.42 9.70
N LEU A 227 -15.81 17.01 10.29
CA LEU A 227 -14.67 17.86 10.63
C LEU A 227 -13.40 17.49 9.85
N GLU A 228 -13.51 16.86 8.70
CA GLU A 228 -12.39 16.32 7.90
C GLU A 228 -11.35 17.41 7.55
N LYS A 229 -11.79 18.66 7.37
CA LYS A 229 -10.91 19.80 7.11
C LYS A 229 -9.93 20.11 8.26
N LEU A 230 -10.21 19.59 9.46
CA LEU A 230 -9.31 19.72 10.61
C LEU A 230 -8.26 18.60 10.68
N PHE A 231 -8.22 17.70 9.70
CA PHE A 231 -7.23 16.64 9.67
C PHE A 231 -5.81 17.23 9.52
N PRO A 232 -4.92 17.01 10.53
CA PRO A 232 -3.70 17.80 10.66
C PRO A 232 -2.50 17.25 9.85
N TYR A 233 -2.67 16.09 9.21
CA TYR A 233 -1.54 15.41 8.56
C TYR A 233 -1.50 15.70 7.06
N ASP A 234 -0.28 15.79 6.54
CA ASP A 234 0.02 15.84 5.13
C ASP A 234 0.37 14.42 4.65
N ILE A 235 -0.62 13.78 4.04
CA ILE A 235 -0.59 12.37 3.63
C ILE A 235 -1.16 12.30 2.22
N ASP A 236 -0.64 11.41 1.39
CA ASP A 236 -1.02 11.33 -0.01
C ASP A 236 -2.20 10.40 -0.24
N ALA A 237 -2.26 9.28 0.50
CA ALA A 237 -3.30 8.28 0.31
C ALA A 237 -3.65 7.48 1.58
N PHE A 238 -4.84 6.91 1.58
CA PHE A 238 -5.23 5.84 2.48
C PHE A 238 -5.07 4.49 1.78
N ALA A 239 -4.53 3.48 2.50
CA ALA A 239 -4.65 2.07 2.15
C ALA A 239 -5.50 1.40 3.24
N ILE A 240 -6.72 1.02 2.90
CA ILE A 240 -7.71 0.56 3.88
C ILE A 240 -8.46 -0.70 3.42
N PRO A 241 -8.87 -1.58 4.34
CA PRO A 241 -9.83 -2.63 4.02
C PRO A 241 -11.24 -2.06 3.86
N MET A 242 -12.15 -2.78 3.23
CA MET A 242 -13.56 -2.38 3.12
C MET A 242 -14.22 -2.23 4.50
N THR A 243 -13.83 -3.06 5.47
CA THR A 243 -14.34 -3.03 6.83
C THR A 243 -13.20 -3.14 7.84
N SER A 244 -13.30 -2.41 8.96
CA SER A 244 -12.34 -2.50 10.06
C SER A 244 -13.04 -2.32 11.41
N GLY A 245 -12.87 -3.29 12.33
CA GLY A 245 -13.48 -3.24 13.66
C GLY A 245 -15.02 -3.11 13.64
N GLY A 246 -15.69 -3.68 12.63
CA GLY A 246 -17.14 -3.58 12.43
C GLY A 246 -17.60 -2.28 11.75
N LEU A 247 -16.69 -1.38 11.39
CA LEU A 247 -16.98 -0.15 10.67
C LEU A 247 -16.87 -0.40 9.16
N ASN A 248 -17.86 0.04 8.38
CA ASN A 248 -17.79 0.04 6.91
C ASN A 248 -17.04 1.30 6.45
N LEU A 249 -15.87 1.10 5.85
CA LEU A 249 -15.04 2.15 5.26
C LEU A 249 -15.28 2.29 3.74
N ALA A 250 -15.92 1.30 3.11
CA ALA A 250 -16.25 1.29 1.69
C ALA A 250 -17.55 2.06 1.43
N THR A 251 -17.50 3.38 1.63
CA THR A 251 -18.64 4.26 1.41
C THR A 251 -18.27 5.45 0.54
N LYS A 252 -19.16 5.83 -0.38
CA LYS A 252 -18.97 7.01 -1.23
C LYS A 252 -18.65 8.27 -0.40
N ARG A 253 -19.35 8.43 0.75
CA ARG A 253 -19.13 9.56 1.66
C ARG A 253 -17.71 9.60 2.21
N PHE A 254 -17.11 8.43 2.55
CA PHE A 254 -15.73 8.37 3.05
C PHE A 254 -14.75 8.74 1.95
N VAL A 255 -14.92 8.19 0.75
CA VAL A 255 -14.07 8.50 -0.42
C VAL A 255 -14.13 10.00 -0.75
N GLU A 256 -15.33 10.57 -0.87
CA GLU A 256 -15.51 12.02 -1.11
C GLU A 256 -14.87 12.90 -0.02
N ALA A 257 -14.96 12.47 1.24
CA ALA A 257 -14.33 13.18 2.36
C ALA A 257 -12.80 13.14 2.27
N ALA A 258 -12.21 11.99 1.89
CA ALA A 258 -10.77 11.86 1.65
C ALA A 258 -10.32 12.75 0.48
N HIS A 259 -11.04 12.73 -0.64
CA HIS A 259 -10.78 13.59 -1.79
C HIS A 259 -10.84 15.09 -1.43
N ASN A 260 -11.87 15.51 -0.66
CA ASN A 260 -11.99 16.89 -0.18
C ASN A 260 -10.84 17.30 0.76
N ALA A 261 -10.19 16.35 1.40
CA ALA A 261 -9.00 16.56 2.22
C ALA A 261 -7.69 16.37 1.42
N GLY A 262 -7.77 16.10 0.10
CA GLY A 262 -6.63 15.99 -0.80
C GLY A 262 -5.92 14.64 -0.74
N MET A 263 -6.62 13.56 -0.38
CA MET A 263 -6.06 12.22 -0.25
C MET A 263 -6.75 11.23 -1.18
N LEU A 264 -5.98 10.29 -1.73
CA LEU A 264 -6.47 9.13 -2.46
C LEU A 264 -6.96 8.03 -1.51
N VAL A 265 -7.84 7.16 -2.01
CA VAL A 265 -8.32 5.99 -1.27
C VAL A 265 -8.07 4.72 -2.09
N HIS A 266 -7.14 3.90 -1.61
CA HIS A 266 -6.85 2.58 -2.14
C HIS A 266 -7.42 1.52 -1.19
N TYR A 267 -8.06 0.49 -1.75
CA TYR A 267 -8.58 -0.64 -0.97
C TYR A 267 -7.73 -1.89 -1.16
N TRP A 268 -7.49 -2.66 -0.08
CA TRP A 268 -6.68 -3.89 -0.06
C TRP A 268 -7.26 -4.95 0.85
N THR A 269 -7.04 -6.22 0.61
CA THR A 269 -6.74 -6.83 -0.68
C THR A 269 -8.07 -7.26 -1.26
N ILE A 270 -8.40 -6.79 -2.46
CA ILE A 270 -9.72 -6.96 -3.08
C ILE A 270 -9.60 -7.99 -4.19
N ASN A 271 -10.21 -9.14 -4.00
CA ASN A 271 -10.11 -10.28 -4.90
C ASN A 271 -11.45 -10.72 -5.49
N ASP A 272 -12.55 -10.22 -4.97
CA ASP A 272 -13.90 -10.50 -5.46
C ASP A 272 -14.32 -9.47 -6.54
N GLU A 273 -14.87 -9.93 -7.64
CA GLU A 273 -15.25 -9.10 -8.79
C GLU A 273 -16.42 -8.14 -8.46
N ASP A 274 -17.37 -8.59 -7.62
CA ASP A 274 -18.48 -7.76 -7.18
C ASP A 274 -17.99 -6.65 -6.23
N ASP A 275 -17.03 -6.96 -5.34
CA ASP A 275 -16.38 -5.98 -4.47
C ASP A 275 -15.57 -4.97 -5.30
N MET A 276 -14.82 -5.42 -6.32
CA MET A 276 -14.10 -4.51 -7.23
C MET A 276 -15.08 -3.53 -7.89
N THR A 277 -16.17 -4.05 -8.45
CA THR A 277 -17.20 -3.23 -9.13
C THR A 277 -17.86 -2.25 -8.16
N ALA A 278 -18.17 -2.69 -6.94
CA ALA A 278 -18.78 -1.84 -5.92
C ALA A 278 -17.84 -0.69 -5.51
N LEU A 279 -16.55 -0.96 -5.32
CA LEU A 279 -15.55 0.04 -4.94
C LEU A 279 -15.28 1.04 -6.08
N MET A 280 -15.24 0.58 -7.32
CA MET A 280 -15.20 1.46 -8.50
C MET A 280 -16.41 2.40 -8.52
N GLY A 281 -17.61 1.88 -8.23
CA GLY A 281 -18.87 2.63 -8.22
C GLY A 281 -18.95 3.71 -7.14
N ILE A 282 -18.20 3.60 -6.06
CA ILE A 282 -18.13 4.64 -5.01
C ILE A 282 -16.99 5.64 -5.22
N GLY A 283 -16.16 5.45 -6.26
CA GLY A 283 -15.09 6.36 -6.62
C GLY A 283 -13.76 6.09 -5.89
N ALA A 284 -13.46 4.83 -5.55
CA ALA A 284 -12.12 4.43 -5.10
C ALA A 284 -11.06 4.83 -6.15
N ASP A 285 -9.86 5.19 -5.70
CA ASP A 285 -8.76 5.61 -6.60
C ASP A 285 -7.87 4.45 -7.00
N GLY A 286 -7.82 3.37 -6.23
CA GLY A 286 -7.05 2.18 -6.56
C GLY A 286 -7.52 0.95 -5.80
N LEU A 287 -7.37 -0.20 -6.44
CA LEU A 287 -7.62 -1.52 -5.84
C LEU A 287 -6.34 -2.34 -5.89
N MET A 288 -5.88 -2.75 -4.73
CA MET A 288 -4.78 -3.68 -4.57
C MET A 288 -5.35 -5.09 -4.57
N THR A 289 -4.93 -5.90 -5.53
CA THR A 289 -5.53 -7.21 -5.80
C THR A 289 -4.48 -8.27 -6.13
N ASP A 290 -4.79 -9.50 -5.75
CA ASP A 290 -4.03 -10.70 -6.13
C ASP A 290 -4.41 -11.21 -7.55
N TYR A 291 -5.50 -10.64 -8.12
CA TYR A 291 -6.01 -10.98 -9.45
C TYR A 291 -6.00 -9.75 -10.39
N PRO A 292 -4.83 -9.19 -10.73
CA PRO A 292 -4.75 -7.99 -11.56
C PRO A 292 -5.39 -8.17 -12.95
N SER A 293 -5.43 -9.39 -13.50
CA SER A 293 -6.08 -9.66 -14.78
C SER A 293 -7.60 -9.50 -14.72
N VAL A 294 -8.22 -9.78 -13.58
CA VAL A 294 -9.67 -9.59 -13.37
C VAL A 294 -9.99 -8.10 -13.33
N LEU A 295 -9.26 -7.34 -12.51
CA LEU A 295 -9.47 -5.89 -12.42
C LEU A 295 -9.21 -5.19 -13.76
N GLN A 296 -8.19 -5.62 -14.52
CA GLN A 296 -7.89 -5.07 -15.83
C GLN A 296 -9.03 -5.24 -16.84
N LYS A 297 -9.71 -6.39 -16.82
CA LYS A 297 -10.89 -6.60 -17.68
C LYS A 297 -12.05 -5.69 -17.32
N LEU A 298 -12.28 -5.48 -16.01
CA LEU A 298 -13.34 -4.59 -15.53
C LEU A 298 -13.10 -3.13 -15.91
N THR A 299 -11.86 -2.67 -15.86
CA THR A 299 -11.51 -1.28 -16.23
C THR A 299 -11.53 -1.04 -17.73
N GLN A 300 -11.23 -2.04 -18.56
CA GLN A 300 -11.28 -1.93 -20.02
C GLN A 300 -12.68 -2.09 -20.61
N GLY A 301 -13.62 -2.64 -19.86
CA GLY A 301 -15.01 -2.86 -20.28
C GLY A 301 -15.94 -1.67 -20.03
N GLN A 302 -15.41 -0.60 -19.44
CA GLN A 302 -16.12 0.67 -19.24
C GLN A 302 -15.70 1.66 -20.31
#